data_7af39b688fe599383524aa8753d04072
#
_entry.id   7af39b688fe599383524aa8753d04072
#
_cell.length_a   1.000
_cell.length_b   1.000
_cell.length_c   1.000
_cell.angle_alpha   90.00
_cell.angle_beta   90.00
_cell.angle_gamma   90.00
#
_symmetry.space_group_name_H-M   'P 1'
#
loop_
_entity.id
_entity.type
_entity.pdbx_description
1 polymer ?
#
loop_
_entity_poly.entity_id
_entity_poly.type
_entity_poly.pdbx_seq_one_letter_code
_entity_poly.pdbx_strand_id
1 'polypeptide(L)'
;FIPKRLKDSYGLTEQTLIELQKRDPRLIITVDNGARAVEEAAFLKRMGIDLLITDHHTPGEQLPNAMAMINPMRSDCLYPFKGLSGTGVAYKLLEALDYQLSLDGFWERTGKVRADLYEELDLVAFATISDSMPMTDENRFLVQKGLEHLNPCRRPGFQALLRVCGVRGRVTPTEISFKLA
;
A
#
# COMPACT_ATOMS: atom_id res chain seq x y z
N PHE A 1 11.13 -1.92 -4.33
CA PHE A 1 12.23 -1.25 -3.59
C PHE A 1 11.73 -0.82 -2.23
N ILE A 2 12.46 -1.14 -1.17
CA ILE A 2 12.18 -0.71 0.20
C ILE A 2 13.44 0.03 0.69
N PRO A 3 13.33 1.34 1.05
CA PRO A 3 14.45 2.10 1.60
C PRO A 3 14.94 1.53 2.93
N LYS A 4 16.23 1.70 3.22
CA LYS A 4 16.82 1.29 4.51
C LYS A 4 16.57 2.40 5.53
N ARG A 5 15.64 2.20 6.46
CA ARG A 5 15.19 3.20 7.43
C ARG A 5 16.33 3.92 8.21
N LEU A 6 17.44 3.23 8.47
CA LEU A 6 18.58 3.80 9.20
C LEU A 6 19.56 4.58 8.32
N LYS A 7 19.47 4.46 7.00
CA LYS A 7 20.39 5.09 6.04
C LYS A 7 19.70 6.05 5.11
N ASP A 8 18.48 5.70 4.70
CA ASP A 8 17.68 6.45 3.76
C ASP A 8 16.58 7.16 4.52
N SER A 9 16.22 8.36 4.12
CA SER A 9 15.05 9.06 4.68
C SER A 9 13.76 8.32 4.32
N TYR A 10 12.69 8.59 5.06
CA TYR A 10 11.36 8.08 4.75
C TYR A 10 10.83 8.69 3.45
N GLY A 11 10.19 7.84 2.63
CA GLY A 11 9.49 8.26 1.44
C GLY A 11 10.32 8.30 0.17
N LEU A 12 9.82 9.01 -0.82
CA LEU A 12 10.50 9.23 -2.10
C LEU A 12 11.51 10.37 -1.92
N THR A 13 12.79 10.05 -1.96
CA THR A 13 13.89 11.01 -1.77
C THR A 13 14.81 11.00 -2.98
N GLU A 14 15.63 12.04 -3.14
CA GLU A 14 16.63 12.12 -4.21
C GLU A 14 17.53 10.87 -4.23
N GLN A 15 17.99 10.42 -3.08
CA GLN A 15 18.81 9.23 -2.96
C GLN A 15 18.08 7.95 -3.40
N THR A 16 16.80 7.83 -3.04
CA THR A 16 15.94 6.74 -3.51
C THR A 16 15.78 6.79 -5.03
N LEU A 17 15.62 7.97 -5.61
CA LEU A 17 15.49 8.16 -7.05
C LEU A 17 16.75 7.76 -7.81
N ILE A 18 17.94 8.12 -7.30
CA ILE A 18 19.23 7.71 -7.88
C ILE A 18 19.36 6.17 -7.92
N GLU A 19 18.96 5.49 -6.85
CA GLU A 19 18.99 4.02 -6.81
C GLU A 19 17.95 3.41 -7.76
N LEU A 20 16.77 3.99 -7.88
CA LEU A 20 15.73 3.52 -8.80
C LEU A 20 16.12 3.71 -10.26
N GLN A 21 16.79 4.80 -10.62
CA GLN A 21 17.29 5.06 -11.98
C GLN A 21 18.18 3.95 -12.52
N LYS A 22 18.97 3.31 -11.66
CA LYS A 22 19.85 2.19 -12.05
C LYS A 22 19.07 1.00 -12.64
N ARG A 23 17.75 0.96 -12.43
CA ARG A 23 16.84 -0.09 -12.93
C ARG A 23 16.08 0.31 -14.18
N ASP A 24 16.32 1.51 -14.71
CA ASP A 24 15.66 2.06 -15.90
C ASP A 24 14.11 1.92 -15.86
N PRO A 25 13.44 2.40 -14.79
CA PRO A 25 12.00 2.25 -14.68
C PRO A 25 11.27 3.20 -15.63
N ARG A 26 10.21 2.73 -16.27
CA ARG A 26 9.27 3.56 -17.03
C ARG A 26 8.15 4.12 -16.17
N LEU A 27 7.81 3.40 -15.09
CA LEU A 27 6.78 3.75 -14.13
C LEU A 27 7.28 3.46 -12.71
N ILE A 28 7.05 4.40 -11.82
CA ILE A 28 7.23 4.24 -10.38
C ILE A 28 5.85 4.34 -9.72
N ILE A 29 5.52 3.36 -8.89
CA ILE A 29 4.32 3.38 -8.05
C ILE A 29 4.79 3.47 -6.60
N THR A 30 4.38 4.52 -5.89
CA THR A 30 4.61 4.60 -4.44
C THR A 30 3.45 3.97 -3.69
N VAL A 31 3.76 3.34 -2.58
CA VAL A 31 2.77 2.78 -1.65
C VAL A 31 3.08 3.32 -0.26
N ASP A 32 2.09 3.92 0.38
CA ASP A 32 2.20 4.46 1.74
C ASP A 32 3.17 5.64 1.87
N ASN A 33 3.42 6.34 0.77
CA ASN A 33 4.24 7.56 0.74
C ASN A 33 4.03 8.33 -0.55
N GLY A 34 4.59 9.55 -0.59
CA GLY A 34 4.61 10.38 -1.78
C GLY A 34 3.63 11.56 -1.76
N ALA A 35 2.73 11.66 -0.78
CA ALA A 35 1.73 12.74 -0.72
C ALA A 35 2.34 14.16 -0.72
N ARG A 36 3.60 14.30 -0.36
CA ARG A 36 4.32 15.58 -0.29
C ARG A 36 5.55 15.64 -1.20
N ALA A 37 5.77 14.65 -2.05
CA ALA A 37 6.95 14.50 -2.90
C ALA A 37 6.87 15.40 -4.16
N VAL A 38 6.78 16.71 -3.98
CA VAL A 38 6.58 17.69 -5.08
C VAL A 38 7.82 17.79 -5.96
N GLU A 39 9.00 17.94 -5.35
CA GLU A 39 10.27 18.09 -6.07
C GLU A 39 10.68 16.79 -6.75
N GLU A 40 10.47 15.66 -6.09
CA GLU A 40 10.76 14.34 -6.60
C GLU A 40 9.86 14.00 -7.80
N ALA A 41 8.57 14.33 -7.73
CA ALA A 41 7.65 14.18 -8.86
C ALA A 41 8.08 15.04 -10.06
N ALA A 42 8.49 16.28 -9.82
CA ALA A 42 9.01 17.16 -10.86
C ALA A 42 10.33 16.63 -11.47
N PHE A 43 11.19 16.04 -10.66
CA PHE A 43 12.42 15.39 -11.11
C PHE A 43 12.10 14.20 -12.02
N LEU A 44 11.24 13.27 -11.59
CA LEU A 44 10.84 12.10 -12.37
C LEU A 44 10.22 12.51 -13.71
N LYS A 45 9.38 13.52 -13.71
CA LYS A 45 8.78 14.05 -14.94
C LYS A 45 9.80 14.55 -15.92
N ARG A 46 10.85 15.26 -15.46
CA ARG A 46 11.97 15.69 -16.33
C ARG A 46 12.74 14.52 -16.92
N MET A 47 12.81 13.41 -16.20
CA MET A 47 13.46 12.17 -16.64
C MET A 47 12.58 11.31 -17.56
N GLY A 48 11.33 11.70 -17.81
CA GLY A 48 10.39 10.92 -18.60
C GLY A 48 9.91 9.65 -17.91
N ILE A 49 9.96 9.63 -16.57
CA ILE A 49 9.50 8.50 -15.75
C ILE A 49 8.13 8.84 -15.17
N ASP A 50 7.16 7.99 -15.44
CA ASP A 50 5.82 8.14 -14.90
C ASP A 50 5.78 7.85 -13.40
N LEU A 51 5.01 8.65 -12.65
CA LEU A 51 4.80 8.46 -11.21
C LEU A 51 3.31 8.29 -10.92
N LEU A 52 2.98 7.20 -10.23
CA LEU A 52 1.67 6.97 -9.64
C LEU A 52 1.84 6.92 -8.12
N ILE A 53 1.12 7.77 -7.41
CA ILE A 53 1.18 7.85 -5.95
C ILE A 53 -0.04 7.16 -5.36
N THR A 54 0.18 6.18 -4.44
CA THR A 54 -0.84 5.69 -3.54
C THR A 54 -0.41 5.97 -2.11
N ASP A 55 -1.20 6.78 -1.41
CA ASP A 55 -0.85 7.26 -0.08
C ASP A 55 -2.12 7.57 0.74
N HIS A 56 -1.97 7.70 2.05
CA HIS A 56 -3.04 8.09 2.97
C HIS A 56 -2.65 9.25 3.89
N HIS A 57 -1.40 9.70 3.82
CA HIS A 57 -0.93 10.85 4.60
C HIS A 57 -1.56 12.14 4.10
N THR A 58 -1.70 13.11 4.99
CA THR A 58 -2.21 14.45 4.64
C THR A 58 -1.29 15.12 3.61
N PRO A 59 -1.80 15.46 2.43
CA PRO A 59 -1.01 16.16 1.41
C PRO A 59 -0.54 17.53 1.89
N GLY A 60 0.48 18.07 1.22
CA GLY A 60 0.89 19.46 1.37
C GLY A 60 -0.08 20.43 0.65
N GLU A 61 0.19 21.74 0.75
CA GLU A 61 -0.56 22.76 0.02
C GLU A 61 -0.45 22.57 -1.50
N GLN A 62 0.73 22.19 -1.96
CA GLN A 62 0.98 21.84 -3.35
C GLN A 62 1.00 20.32 -3.51
N LEU A 63 0.22 19.82 -4.47
CA LEU A 63 0.23 18.40 -4.81
C LEU A 63 1.39 18.06 -5.75
N PRO A 64 2.00 16.87 -5.61
CA PRO A 64 2.98 16.36 -6.56
C PRO A 64 2.43 16.26 -7.98
N ASN A 65 3.22 16.69 -8.97
CA ASN A 65 2.86 16.58 -10.39
C ASN A 65 3.10 15.13 -10.89
N ALA A 66 2.34 14.19 -10.35
CA ALA A 66 2.35 12.79 -10.74
C ALA A 66 1.34 12.52 -11.87
N MET A 67 1.49 11.39 -12.59
CA MET A 67 0.51 10.92 -13.57
C MET A 67 -0.86 10.72 -12.91
N ALA A 68 -0.87 10.13 -11.72
CA ALA A 68 -2.06 10.01 -10.88
C ALA A 68 -1.66 9.98 -9.40
N MET A 69 -2.55 10.48 -8.54
CA MET A 69 -2.40 10.40 -7.09
C MET A 69 -3.71 9.91 -6.47
N ILE A 70 -3.64 8.72 -5.89
CA ILE A 70 -4.74 8.08 -5.16
C ILE A 70 -4.47 8.30 -3.67
N ASN A 71 -5.25 9.18 -3.06
CA ASN A 71 -5.13 9.49 -1.65
C ASN A 71 -6.49 10.01 -1.13
N PRO A 72 -7.12 9.30 -0.19
CA PRO A 72 -8.40 9.70 0.38
C PRO A 72 -8.37 11.06 1.09
N MET A 73 -7.21 11.48 1.59
CA MET A 73 -7.04 12.74 2.35
C MET A 73 -6.95 13.99 1.46
N ARG A 74 -6.93 13.86 0.15
CA ARG A 74 -7.01 15.02 -0.76
C ARG A 74 -8.33 15.74 -0.58
N SER A 75 -8.31 17.06 -0.63
CA SER A 75 -9.51 17.90 -0.47
C SER A 75 -10.54 17.71 -1.58
N ASP A 76 -10.09 17.33 -2.78
CA ASP A 76 -10.92 17.06 -3.96
C ASP A 76 -11.34 15.57 -4.08
N CYS A 77 -10.92 14.72 -3.15
CA CYS A 77 -11.26 13.30 -3.18
C CYS A 77 -12.68 13.04 -2.63
N LEU A 78 -13.53 12.44 -3.45
CA LEU A 78 -14.90 12.09 -3.08
C LEU A 78 -15.04 10.74 -2.39
N TYR A 79 -13.93 10.00 -2.20
CA TYR A 79 -13.99 8.74 -1.47
C TYR A 79 -14.48 8.96 -0.04
N PRO A 80 -15.57 8.28 0.38
CA PRO A 80 -16.28 8.65 1.62
C PRO A 80 -15.45 8.35 2.88
N PHE A 81 -14.69 7.26 2.88
CA PHE A 81 -13.91 6.83 4.04
C PHE A 81 -12.46 7.32 3.96
N LYS A 82 -12.04 8.16 4.90
CA LYS A 82 -10.71 8.79 4.92
C LYS A 82 -9.68 8.02 5.76
N GLY A 83 -10.10 6.98 6.46
CA GLY A 83 -9.31 6.26 7.44
C GLY A 83 -8.56 5.02 6.93
N LEU A 84 -8.37 4.85 5.61
CA LEU A 84 -7.59 3.72 5.08
C LEU A 84 -6.10 3.87 5.42
N SER A 85 -5.43 2.76 5.72
CA SER A 85 -3.96 2.69 5.73
C SER A 85 -3.39 2.77 4.32
N GLY A 86 -2.08 3.04 4.17
CA GLY A 86 -1.42 3.04 2.87
C GLY A 86 -1.60 1.71 2.12
N THR A 87 -1.53 0.58 2.83
CA THR A 87 -1.84 -0.74 2.26
C THR A 87 -3.31 -0.87 1.87
N GLY A 88 -4.23 -0.28 2.64
CA GLY A 88 -5.66 -0.23 2.31
C GLY A 88 -5.92 0.55 1.02
N VAL A 89 -5.25 1.68 0.81
CA VAL A 89 -5.33 2.46 -0.44
C VAL A 89 -4.80 1.66 -1.62
N ALA A 90 -3.65 0.97 -1.46
CA ALA A 90 -3.11 0.11 -2.51
C ALA A 90 -4.06 -1.06 -2.83
N TYR A 91 -4.70 -1.64 -1.83
CA TYR A 91 -5.70 -2.68 -2.01
C TYR A 91 -6.90 -2.19 -2.83
N LYS A 92 -7.40 -0.96 -2.56
CA LYS A 92 -8.48 -0.35 -3.35
C LYS A 92 -8.08 -0.10 -4.80
N LEU A 93 -6.83 0.24 -5.07
CA LEU A 93 -6.32 0.31 -6.44
C LEU A 93 -6.34 -1.07 -7.11
N LEU A 94 -5.97 -2.13 -6.41
CA LEU A 94 -6.02 -3.49 -6.94
C LEU A 94 -7.45 -3.94 -7.24
N GLU A 95 -8.42 -3.64 -6.35
CA GLU A 95 -9.84 -3.92 -6.59
C GLU A 95 -10.34 -3.21 -7.87
N ALA A 96 -10.02 -1.92 -8.01
CA ALA A 96 -10.42 -1.14 -9.18
C ALA A 96 -9.76 -1.65 -10.47
N LEU A 97 -8.46 -2.01 -10.41
CA LEU A 97 -7.73 -2.57 -11.54
C LEU A 97 -8.30 -3.93 -11.97
N ASP A 98 -8.55 -4.82 -11.02
CA ASP A 98 -9.13 -6.13 -11.28
C ASP A 98 -10.52 -6.00 -11.91
N TYR A 99 -11.34 -5.08 -11.38
CA TYR A 99 -12.65 -4.77 -11.95
C TYR A 99 -12.54 -4.27 -13.41
N GLN A 100 -11.64 -3.32 -13.68
CA GLN A 100 -11.43 -2.78 -15.02
C GLN A 100 -10.93 -3.86 -16.00
N LEU A 101 -9.95 -4.65 -15.57
CA LEU A 101 -9.42 -5.76 -16.38
C LEU A 101 -10.49 -6.81 -16.71
N SER A 102 -11.42 -7.04 -15.77
CA SER A 102 -12.56 -7.93 -16.01
C SER A 102 -13.54 -7.35 -17.03
N LEU A 103 -13.86 -6.06 -16.95
CA LEU A 103 -14.71 -5.38 -17.94
C LEU A 103 -14.09 -5.42 -19.36
N ASP A 104 -12.76 -5.30 -19.43
CA ASP A 104 -12.03 -5.33 -20.71
C ASP A 104 -11.82 -6.76 -21.27
N GLY A 105 -12.36 -7.79 -20.60
CA GLY A 105 -12.17 -9.19 -21.00
C GLY A 105 -10.71 -9.64 -20.99
N PHE A 106 -9.90 -9.03 -20.12
CA PHE A 106 -8.44 -9.30 -20.06
C PHE A 106 -8.14 -10.75 -19.68
N TRP A 107 -8.85 -11.26 -18.67
CA TRP A 107 -8.60 -12.60 -18.13
C TRP A 107 -8.88 -13.67 -19.17
N GLU A 108 -10.02 -13.56 -19.87
CA GLU A 108 -10.45 -14.47 -20.93
C GLU A 108 -9.50 -14.39 -22.14
N ARG A 109 -9.14 -13.16 -22.55
CA ARG A 109 -8.27 -12.93 -23.72
C ARG A 109 -6.85 -13.44 -23.50
N THR A 110 -6.33 -13.33 -22.27
CA THR A 110 -4.94 -13.69 -21.98
C THR A 110 -4.77 -15.09 -21.42
N GLY A 111 -5.85 -15.74 -20.94
CA GLY A 111 -5.80 -17.02 -20.24
C GLY A 111 -5.08 -16.97 -18.89
N LYS A 112 -4.78 -15.75 -18.37
CA LYS A 112 -4.15 -15.59 -17.07
C LYS A 112 -5.13 -15.88 -15.95
N VAL A 113 -4.64 -16.48 -14.87
CA VAL A 113 -5.44 -16.72 -13.68
C VAL A 113 -5.68 -15.41 -12.96
N ARG A 114 -6.94 -15.11 -12.68
CA ARG A 114 -7.34 -13.97 -11.85
C ARG A 114 -6.92 -14.22 -10.41
N ALA A 115 -6.24 -13.25 -9.80
CA ALA A 115 -5.86 -13.34 -8.39
C ALA A 115 -7.09 -13.21 -7.48
N ASP A 116 -7.12 -14.00 -6.41
CA ASP A 116 -8.10 -13.81 -5.34
C ASP A 116 -7.60 -12.71 -4.40
N LEU A 117 -8.14 -11.51 -4.55
CA LEU A 117 -7.74 -10.36 -3.74
C LEU A 117 -8.11 -10.53 -2.25
N TYR A 118 -9.04 -11.42 -1.91
CA TYR A 118 -9.35 -11.70 -0.51
C TYR A 118 -8.16 -12.30 0.25
N GLU A 119 -7.27 -13.03 -0.44
CA GLU A 119 -6.06 -13.56 0.16
C GLU A 119 -5.08 -12.47 0.61
N GLU A 120 -5.17 -11.27 0.02
CA GLU A 120 -4.32 -10.11 0.37
C GLU A 120 -4.84 -9.32 1.58
N LEU A 121 -6.03 -9.63 2.08
CA LEU A 121 -6.61 -8.93 3.23
C LEU A 121 -5.84 -9.13 4.52
N ASP A 122 -5.04 -10.18 4.64
CA ASP A 122 -4.14 -10.38 5.77
C ASP A 122 -3.10 -9.25 5.88
N LEU A 123 -2.55 -8.79 4.76
CA LEU A 123 -1.64 -7.64 4.70
C LEU A 123 -2.36 -6.34 5.05
N VAL A 124 -3.58 -6.16 4.53
CA VAL A 124 -4.40 -4.97 4.84
C VAL A 124 -4.73 -4.89 6.32
N ALA A 125 -5.15 -6.01 6.92
CA ALA A 125 -5.46 -6.06 8.36
C ALA A 125 -4.21 -5.76 9.20
N PHE A 126 -3.09 -6.39 8.86
CA PHE A 126 -1.83 -6.16 9.57
C PHE A 126 -1.43 -4.68 9.52
N ALA A 127 -1.39 -4.09 8.32
CA ALA A 127 -1.01 -2.68 8.14
C ALA A 127 -1.98 -1.72 8.85
N THR A 128 -3.30 -1.95 8.71
CA THR A 128 -4.33 -1.10 9.34
C THR A 128 -4.19 -1.06 10.86
N ILE A 129 -3.88 -2.20 11.48
CA ILE A 129 -3.68 -2.29 12.95
C ILE A 129 -2.33 -1.68 13.33
N SER A 130 -1.24 -2.02 12.61
CA SER A 130 0.10 -1.51 12.90
C SER A 130 0.20 0.00 12.80
N ASP A 131 -0.51 0.59 11.85
CA ASP A 131 -0.56 2.03 11.62
C ASP A 131 -1.61 2.75 12.48
N SER A 132 -2.21 2.03 13.43
CA SER A 132 -3.20 2.57 14.39
C SER A 132 -4.39 3.28 13.72
N MET A 133 -4.80 2.80 12.56
CA MET A 133 -5.92 3.39 11.83
C MET A 133 -7.26 3.15 12.54
N PRO A 134 -8.27 4.04 12.35
CA PRO A 134 -9.56 3.91 13.02
C PRO A 134 -10.25 2.60 12.65
N MET A 135 -10.71 1.82 13.66
CA MET A 135 -11.42 0.55 13.49
C MET A 135 -12.93 0.76 13.30
N THR A 136 -13.29 1.67 12.40
CA THR A 136 -14.67 1.99 12.03
C THR A 136 -14.92 1.66 10.56
N ASP A 137 -16.17 1.68 10.18
CA ASP A 137 -16.63 1.56 8.80
C ASP A 137 -15.89 0.46 8.01
N GLU A 138 -15.26 0.82 6.92
CA GLU A 138 -14.61 -0.10 6.00
C GLU A 138 -13.43 -0.85 6.64
N ASN A 139 -12.62 -0.16 7.48
CA ASN A 139 -11.50 -0.81 8.17
C ASN A 139 -11.95 -1.96 9.06
N ARG A 140 -13.11 -1.82 9.71
CA ARG A 140 -13.64 -2.89 10.55
C ARG A 140 -13.90 -4.17 9.76
N PHE A 141 -14.45 -4.04 8.55
CA PHE A 141 -14.68 -5.18 7.67
C PHE A 141 -13.35 -5.76 7.17
N LEU A 142 -12.46 -4.91 6.64
CA LEU A 142 -11.17 -5.32 6.09
C LEU A 142 -10.32 -6.05 7.14
N VAL A 143 -10.26 -5.49 8.36
CA VAL A 143 -9.50 -6.09 9.47
C VAL A 143 -10.12 -7.41 9.91
N GLN A 144 -11.45 -7.49 10.05
CA GLN A 144 -12.11 -8.73 10.43
C GLN A 144 -11.80 -9.84 9.42
N LYS A 145 -11.97 -9.56 8.12
CA LYS A 145 -11.70 -10.54 7.07
C LYS A 145 -10.21 -10.86 6.95
N GLY A 146 -9.35 -9.87 7.04
CA GLY A 146 -7.91 -10.07 6.99
C GLY A 146 -7.38 -10.94 8.14
N LEU A 147 -7.92 -10.81 9.34
CA LEU A 147 -7.55 -11.67 10.47
C LEU A 147 -7.99 -13.14 10.26
N GLU A 148 -9.07 -13.38 9.52
CA GLU A 148 -9.47 -14.74 9.13
C GLU A 148 -8.42 -15.36 8.20
N HIS A 149 -7.82 -14.60 7.29
CA HIS A 149 -6.76 -15.02 6.37
C HIS A 149 -5.37 -15.05 7.03
N LEU A 150 -5.09 -14.13 7.95
CA LEU A 150 -3.81 -14.08 8.66
C LEU A 150 -3.60 -15.25 9.61
N ASN A 151 -4.67 -15.74 10.26
CA ASN A 151 -4.56 -16.78 11.28
C ASN A 151 -4.08 -18.16 10.78
N PRO A 152 -4.42 -18.63 9.57
CA PRO A 152 -3.76 -19.79 8.98
C PRO A 152 -2.26 -19.57 8.71
N CYS A 153 -1.81 -18.32 8.73
CA CYS A 153 -0.42 -17.88 8.58
C CYS A 153 0.32 -18.57 7.43
N ARG A 154 -0.19 -18.42 6.23
CA ARG A 154 0.38 -19.08 5.04
C ARG A 154 1.63 -18.38 4.51
N ARG A 155 1.81 -17.06 4.79
CA ARG A 155 2.93 -16.28 4.28
C ARG A 155 4.21 -16.58 5.06
N PRO A 156 5.31 -16.96 4.40
CA PRO A 156 6.59 -17.23 5.08
C PRO A 156 7.09 -16.05 5.91
N GLY A 157 6.89 -14.82 5.43
CA GLY A 157 7.27 -13.59 6.15
C GLY A 157 6.53 -13.44 7.48
N PHE A 158 5.22 -13.64 7.51
CA PHE A 158 4.46 -13.62 8.76
C PHE A 158 4.86 -14.76 9.69
N GLN A 159 5.08 -15.98 9.16
CA GLN A 159 5.55 -17.08 9.97
C GLN A 159 6.89 -16.78 10.65
N ALA A 160 7.81 -16.15 9.92
CA ALA A 160 9.10 -15.74 10.47
C ALA A 160 8.94 -14.66 11.54
N LEU A 161 8.12 -13.63 11.27
CA LEU A 161 7.84 -12.54 12.20
C LEU A 161 7.21 -13.07 13.51
N LEU A 162 6.18 -13.92 13.42
CA LEU A 162 5.54 -14.52 14.60
C LEU A 162 6.53 -15.32 15.45
N ARG A 163 7.44 -16.08 14.82
CA ARG A 163 8.49 -16.82 15.54
C ARG A 163 9.46 -15.91 16.27
N VAL A 164 9.94 -14.87 15.59
CA VAL A 164 10.92 -13.93 16.18
C VAL A 164 10.29 -13.16 17.36
N CYS A 165 9.02 -12.77 17.23
CA CYS A 165 8.29 -12.05 18.27
C CYS A 165 7.68 -12.95 19.36
N GLY A 166 7.91 -14.28 19.27
CA GLY A 166 7.41 -15.23 20.26
C GLY A 166 5.89 -15.36 20.33
N VAL A 167 5.18 -14.96 19.27
CA VAL A 167 3.72 -15.09 19.19
C VAL A 167 3.36 -16.53 18.86
N ARG A 168 2.58 -17.15 19.75
CA ARG A 168 2.10 -18.53 19.61
C ARG A 168 0.57 -18.56 19.60
N GLY A 169 0.00 -19.37 18.73
CA GLY A 169 -1.45 -19.53 18.60
C GLY A 169 -2.09 -18.47 17.70
N ARG A 170 -3.32 -18.09 18.02
CA ARG A 170 -4.10 -17.18 17.20
C ARG A 170 -3.59 -15.74 17.30
N VAL A 171 -3.35 -15.11 16.17
CA VAL A 171 -2.97 -13.70 16.06
C VAL A 171 -4.21 -12.84 16.24
N THR A 172 -4.17 -11.92 17.18
CA THR A 172 -5.23 -10.95 17.47
C THR A 172 -4.75 -9.54 17.20
N PRO A 173 -5.65 -8.52 17.15
CA PRO A 173 -5.23 -7.13 17.04
C PRO A 173 -4.22 -6.72 18.13
N THR A 174 -4.36 -7.25 19.33
CA THR A 174 -3.44 -6.97 20.45
C THR A 174 -2.02 -7.47 20.16
N GLU A 175 -1.87 -8.71 19.66
CA GLU A 175 -0.55 -9.22 19.27
C GLU A 175 0.07 -8.35 18.16
N ILE A 176 -0.74 -7.93 17.18
CA ILE A 176 -0.23 -7.06 16.11
C ILE A 176 0.25 -5.74 16.70
N SER A 177 -0.58 -5.02 17.45
CA SER A 177 -0.26 -3.69 17.97
C SER A 177 0.93 -3.65 18.94
N PHE A 178 1.12 -4.70 19.75
CA PHE A 178 2.09 -4.67 20.87
C PHE A 178 3.30 -5.57 20.68
N LYS A 179 3.28 -6.47 19.71
CA LYS A 179 4.38 -7.43 19.51
C LYS A 179 4.93 -7.46 18.10
N LEU A 180 4.12 -7.13 17.09
CA LEU A 180 4.48 -7.32 15.69
C LEU A 180 4.71 -5.99 14.94
N ALA A 181 4.09 -4.90 15.40
CA ALA A 181 4.19 -3.56 14.82
C ALA A 181 5.44 -2.82 15.27
#